data_146ceb80e2d5fb60c18846a2a10d4657
#
_entry.id   146ceb80e2d5fb60c18846a2a10d4657
#
_cell.length_a   1.000
_cell.length_b   1.000
_cell.length_c   1.000
_cell.angle_alpha   90.00
_cell.angle_beta   90.00
_cell.angle_gamma   90.00
#
_symmetry.space_group_name_H-M   'P 1'
#
loop_
_entity.id
_entity.type
_entity.pdbx_description
1 polymer ?
#
loop_
_entity_poly.entity_id
_entity_poly.type
_entity_poly.pdbx_seq_one_letter_code
_entity_poly.pdbx_strand_id
1 'polypeptide(L)'
;MRTHCFGGKNIIEAHVPGWEEWVPRLLGELEASRSRIETSHRIGGRWENSYLPIELVPSVRSPMRFARDLGKGELNLSPVILFKPTPLSANAHPPFWFNLSFPGEETGLHDHARDSLLSAVAYLACVEDSGNLFFRTQGESDLEVVPEVGKIVLFDPSIKHGVRRNESSFERVSLAFNLFPFPLPTDGI
;
A
#
# COMPACT_ATOMS: atom_id res chain seq x y z
N MET A 1 13.36 -10.97 -5.27
CA MET A 1 12.25 -11.31 -4.36
C MET A 1 12.82 -11.83 -3.05
N ARG A 2 12.27 -11.42 -1.93
CA ARG A 2 12.64 -11.85 -0.57
C ARG A 2 11.38 -12.08 0.25
N THR A 3 11.34 -13.18 1.01
CA THR A 3 10.22 -13.50 1.91
C THR A 3 10.73 -13.55 3.35
N HIS A 4 10.01 -12.88 4.23
CA HIS A 4 10.22 -12.91 5.68
C HIS A 4 9.07 -13.65 6.33
N CYS A 5 9.37 -14.48 7.33
CA CYS A 5 8.37 -15.01 8.26
C CYS A 5 8.43 -14.15 9.53
N PHE A 6 7.35 -13.42 9.81
CA PHE A 6 7.27 -12.50 10.95
C PHE A 6 5.93 -12.65 11.66
N GLY A 7 5.97 -12.91 12.97
CA GLY A 7 4.76 -13.22 13.73
C GLY A 7 3.96 -14.41 13.18
N GLY A 8 4.65 -15.40 12.57
CA GLY A 8 4.02 -16.55 11.93
C GLY A 8 3.34 -16.28 10.59
N LYS A 9 3.57 -15.10 9.99
CA LYS A 9 2.98 -14.66 8.72
C LYS A 9 4.06 -14.27 7.72
N ASN A 10 3.75 -14.38 6.42
CA ASN A 10 4.68 -14.03 5.36
C ASN A 10 4.58 -12.55 4.99
N ILE A 11 5.74 -11.92 4.84
CA ILE A 11 5.90 -10.59 4.25
C ILE A 11 6.81 -10.76 3.05
N ILE A 12 6.37 -10.35 1.86
CA ILE A 12 7.10 -10.54 0.61
C ILE A 12 7.53 -9.19 0.06
N GLU A 13 8.83 -9.05 -0.19
CA GLU A 13 9.41 -7.94 -0.93
C GLU A 13 9.74 -8.39 -2.36
N ALA A 14 9.32 -7.63 -3.36
CA ALA A 14 9.65 -7.85 -4.75
C ALA A 14 9.78 -6.52 -5.49
N HIS A 15 10.41 -6.49 -6.67
CA HIS A 15 10.30 -5.38 -7.61
C HIS A 15 9.26 -5.71 -8.67
N VAL A 16 8.39 -4.75 -8.94
CA VAL A 16 7.37 -4.88 -9.99
C VAL A 16 8.06 -4.74 -11.35
N PRO A 17 7.96 -5.73 -12.25
CA PRO A 17 8.60 -5.67 -13.57
C PRO A 17 8.19 -4.42 -14.34
N GLY A 18 9.14 -3.85 -15.08
CA GLY A 18 8.94 -2.65 -15.91
C GLY A 18 8.63 -1.39 -15.09
N TRP A 19 9.08 -1.33 -13.85
CA TRP A 19 8.83 -0.18 -12.98
C TRP A 19 9.42 1.12 -13.53
N GLU A 20 10.49 1.05 -14.30
CA GLU A 20 11.12 2.19 -14.97
C GLU A 20 10.17 2.92 -15.94
N GLU A 21 9.14 2.21 -16.42
CA GLU A 21 8.13 2.77 -17.32
C GLU A 21 6.85 3.21 -16.61
N TRP A 22 6.29 2.33 -15.76
CA TRP A 22 5.00 2.61 -15.15
C TRP A 22 5.08 3.56 -13.95
N VAL A 23 6.20 3.61 -13.20
CA VAL A 23 6.35 4.54 -12.06
C VAL A 23 6.34 6.00 -12.53
N PRO A 24 7.17 6.44 -13.50
CA PRO A 24 7.12 7.82 -13.98
C PRO A 24 5.75 8.20 -14.55
N ARG A 25 5.07 7.25 -15.23
CA ARG A 25 3.72 7.47 -15.75
C ARG A 25 2.73 7.70 -14.63
N LEU A 26 2.72 6.85 -13.60
CA LEU A 26 1.83 6.97 -12.45
C LEU A 26 2.08 8.26 -11.66
N LEU A 27 3.35 8.65 -11.47
CA LEU A 27 3.69 9.92 -10.84
C LEU A 27 3.18 11.11 -11.66
N GLY A 28 3.28 11.06 -13.00
CA GLY A 28 2.72 12.08 -13.88
C GLY A 28 1.18 12.16 -13.80
N GLU A 29 0.50 11.03 -13.74
CA GLU A 29 -0.96 10.94 -13.55
C GLU A 29 -1.38 11.53 -12.19
N LEU A 30 -0.65 11.19 -11.12
CA LEU A 30 -0.87 11.72 -9.78
C LEU A 30 -0.67 13.24 -9.74
N GLU A 31 0.43 13.73 -10.30
CA GLU A 31 0.75 15.16 -10.31
C GLU A 31 -0.30 15.97 -11.09
N ALA A 32 -0.70 15.49 -12.26
CA ALA A 32 -1.76 16.12 -13.06
C ALA A 32 -3.13 16.15 -12.35
N SER A 33 -3.31 15.29 -11.34
CA SER A 33 -4.57 15.13 -10.62
C SER A 33 -4.52 15.59 -9.17
N ARG A 34 -3.42 16.18 -8.69
CA ARG A 34 -3.24 16.58 -7.27
C ARG A 34 -4.37 17.42 -6.73
N SER A 35 -4.92 18.34 -7.51
CA SER A 35 -6.05 19.20 -7.10
C SER A 35 -7.38 18.48 -6.92
N ARG A 36 -7.45 17.22 -7.35
CA ARG A 36 -8.64 16.37 -7.26
C ARG A 36 -8.52 15.27 -6.18
N ILE A 37 -7.44 15.28 -5.40
CA ILE A 37 -7.23 14.34 -4.31
C ILE A 37 -8.30 14.57 -3.24
N GLU A 38 -8.97 13.49 -2.86
CA GLU A 38 -9.81 13.42 -1.69
C GLU A 38 -9.02 12.76 -0.55
N THR A 39 -9.06 13.35 0.63
CA THR A 39 -8.28 12.85 1.78
C THR A 39 -9.17 12.26 2.86
N SER A 40 -8.71 11.21 3.51
CA SER A 40 -9.38 10.64 4.67
C SER A 40 -8.38 10.08 5.69
N HIS A 41 -8.87 9.72 6.88
CA HIS A 41 -8.08 9.18 7.99
C HIS A 41 -7.00 10.15 8.46
N ARG A 42 -7.40 11.07 9.34
CA ARG A 42 -6.48 12.05 9.93
C ARG A 42 -5.91 11.49 11.23
N ILE A 43 -4.58 11.26 11.25
CA ILE A 43 -3.85 10.75 12.41
C ILE A 43 -2.73 11.75 12.74
N GLY A 44 -2.63 12.17 14.02
CA GLY A 44 -1.58 13.10 14.44
C GLY A 44 -1.61 14.47 13.73
N GLY A 45 -2.77 14.86 13.18
CA GLY A 45 -2.89 16.12 12.42
C GLY A 45 -2.60 16.00 10.92
N ARG A 46 -2.14 14.83 10.46
CA ARG A 46 -1.82 14.53 9.07
C ARG A 46 -2.95 13.72 8.41
N TRP A 47 -3.16 13.92 7.10
CA TRP A 47 -3.99 13.05 6.28
C TRP A 47 -3.18 11.84 5.81
N GLU A 48 -3.62 10.63 6.19
CA GLU A 48 -2.90 9.40 5.87
C GLU A 48 -3.20 8.90 4.46
N ASN A 49 -4.44 9.03 4.00
CA ASN A 49 -4.89 8.46 2.74
C ASN A 49 -5.29 9.56 1.74
N SER A 50 -4.71 9.51 0.55
CA SER A 50 -5.01 10.38 -0.58
C SER A 50 -5.61 9.55 -1.71
N TYR A 51 -6.89 9.78 -2.04
CA TYR A 51 -7.63 9.02 -3.01
C TYR A 51 -7.82 9.75 -4.32
N LEU A 52 -7.73 9.01 -5.40
CA LEU A 52 -8.08 9.43 -6.75
C LEU A 52 -8.87 8.31 -7.43
N PRO A 53 -9.86 8.63 -8.27
CA PRO A 53 -10.55 7.61 -9.07
C PRO A 53 -9.61 6.97 -10.08
N ILE A 54 -9.84 5.69 -10.37
CA ILE A 54 -9.00 4.87 -11.27
C ILE A 54 -8.84 5.47 -12.66
N GLU A 55 -9.80 6.24 -13.11
CA GLU A 55 -9.82 6.90 -14.41
C GLU A 55 -8.73 7.99 -14.54
N LEU A 56 -8.30 8.56 -13.41
CA LEU A 56 -7.24 9.58 -13.36
C LEU A 56 -5.85 8.99 -13.17
N VAL A 57 -5.76 7.79 -12.60
CA VAL A 57 -4.51 7.10 -12.26
C VAL A 57 -4.52 5.65 -12.77
N PRO A 58 -4.79 5.43 -14.08
CA PRO A 58 -4.94 4.08 -14.61
C PRO A 58 -3.69 3.20 -14.46
N SER A 59 -2.52 3.79 -14.29
CA SER A 59 -1.25 3.06 -14.13
C SER A 59 -1.12 2.31 -12.80
N VAL A 60 -1.98 2.57 -11.80
CA VAL A 60 -2.05 1.76 -10.55
C VAL A 60 -2.35 0.28 -10.84
N ARG A 61 -2.94 -0.02 -12.01
CA ARG A 61 -3.23 -1.40 -12.41
C ARG A 61 -1.99 -2.28 -12.50
N SER A 62 -0.84 -1.72 -12.85
CA SER A 62 0.41 -2.48 -13.00
C SER A 62 0.86 -3.10 -11.68
N PRO A 63 1.15 -2.35 -10.61
CA PRO A 63 1.54 -2.92 -9.33
C PRO A 63 0.43 -3.75 -8.68
N MET A 64 -0.84 -3.38 -8.84
CA MET A 64 -1.96 -4.13 -8.25
C MET A 64 -2.12 -5.51 -8.89
N ARG A 65 -1.98 -5.64 -10.22
CA ARG A 65 -2.01 -6.93 -10.92
C ARG A 65 -0.81 -7.80 -10.52
N PHE A 66 0.37 -7.21 -10.45
CA PHE A 66 1.56 -7.93 -10.00
C PHE A 66 1.38 -8.47 -8.57
N ALA A 67 0.87 -7.67 -7.63
CA ALA A 67 0.59 -8.11 -6.26
C ALA A 67 -0.41 -9.27 -6.20
N ARG A 68 -1.48 -9.21 -7.02
CA ARG A 68 -2.44 -10.32 -7.15
C ARG A 68 -1.75 -11.61 -7.61
N ASP A 69 -0.92 -11.51 -8.64
CA ASP A 69 -0.27 -12.68 -9.23
C ASP A 69 0.82 -13.23 -8.30
N LEU A 70 1.50 -12.35 -7.56
CA LEU A 70 2.44 -12.72 -6.50
C LEU A 70 1.73 -13.46 -5.35
N GLY A 71 0.56 -12.96 -4.91
CA GLY A 71 -0.26 -13.64 -3.90
C GLY A 71 -0.73 -15.03 -4.33
N LYS A 72 -1.02 -15.22 -5.62
CA LYS A 72 -1.35 -16.54 -6.19
C LYS A 72 -0.14 -17.48 -6.21
N GLY A 73 0.99 -17.00 -6.72
CA GLY A 73 2.18 -17.83 -6.92
C GLY A 73 2.88 -18.19 -5.62
N GLU A 74 3.05 -17.24 -4.71
CA GLU A 74 3.88 -17.40 -3.53
C GLU A 74 3.10 -17.81 -2.26
N LEU A 75 1.81 -17.44 -2.18
CA LEU A 75 1.00 -17.69 -0.99
C LEU A 75 -0.14 -18.69 -1.24
N ASN A 76 -0.29 -19.18 -2.49
CA ASN A 76 -1.40 -20.05 -2.90
C ASN A 76 -2.78 -19.50 -2.53
N LEU A 77 -2.94 -18.19 -2.62
CA LEU A 77 -4.19 -17.49 -2.37
C LEU A 77 -4.91 -17.18 -3.68
N SER A 78 -6.18 -16.78 -3.60
CA SER A 78 -6.98 -16.36 -4.77
C SER A 78 -7.47 -14.91 -4.59
N PRO A 79 -6.54 -13.93 -4.54
CA PRO A 79 -6.92 -12.54 -4.32
C PRO A 79 -7.55 -11.92 -5.56
N VAL A 80 -8.52 -11.02 -5.34
CA VAL A 80 -9.11 -10.19 -6.38
C VAL A 80 -8.80 -8.72 -6.16
N ILE A 81 -8.73 -7.98 -7.27
CA ILE A 81 -8.50 -6.54 -7.29
C ILE A 81 -9.82 -5.82 -7.48
N LEU A 82 -10.05 -4.80 -6.68
CA LEU A 82 -11.16 -3.88 -6.84
C LEU A 82 -10.60 -2.49 -7.16
N PHE A 83 -11.18 -1.81 -8.14
CA PHE A 83 -10.75 -0.48 -8.57
C PHE A 83 -11.74 0.62 -8.21
N LYS A 84 -12.91 0.25 -7.73
CA LYS A 84 -13.98 1.16 -7.34
C LYS A 84 -14.45 0.84 -5.93
N PRO A 85 -15.04 1.81 -5.24
CA PRO A 85 -15.73 1.54 -3.99
C PRO A 85 -16.73 0.41 -4.17
N THR A 86 -16.83 -0.46 -3.18
CA THR A 86 -17.83 -1.53 -3.19
C THR A 86 -18.93 -1.22 -2.18
N PRO A 87 -20.17 -1.70 -2.40
CA PRO A 87 -21.21 -1.61 -1.37
C PRO A 87 -20.84 -2.30 -0.05
N LEU A 88 -19.84 -3.19 -0.09
CA LEU A 88 -19.34 -3.95 1.05
C LEU A 88 -18.37 -3.15 1.93
N SER A 89 -17.77 -2.08 1.40
CA SER A 89 -16.93 -1.19 2.19
C SER A 89 -17.77 -0.01 2.65
N ALA A 90 -17.74 0.27 3.96
CA ALA A 90 -18.32 1.48 4.52
C ALA A 90 -17.65 2.77 3.96
N ASN A 91 -16.62 2.63 3.14
CA ASN A 91 -15.85 3.71 2.56
C ASN A 91 -16.33 4.03 1.14
N ALA A 92 -16.63 5.29 0.90
CA ALA A 92 -16.95 5.82 -0.44
C ALA A 92 -15.72 5.86 -1.38
N HIS A 93 -14.54 5.46 -0.90
CA HIS A 93 -13.29 5.52 -1.64
C HIS A 93 -12.88 4.17 -2.24
N PRO A 94 -12.10 4.15 -3.34
CA PRO A 94 -11.54 2.92 -3.88
C PRO A 94 -10.58 2.26 -2.87
N PRO A 95 -10.35 0.93 -2.95
CA PRO A 95 -9.49 0.21 -2.01
C PRO A 95 -7.99 0.35 -2.34
N PHE A 96 -7.60 1.47 -2.89
CA PHE A 96 -6.22 1.90 -3.07
C PHE A 96 -6.10 3.41 -2.80
N TRP A 97 -4.96 3.84 -2.30
CA TRP A 97 -4.68 5.24 -1.96
C TRP A 97 -3.19 5.55 -2.04
N PHE A 98 -2.89 6.81 -2.22
CA PHE A 98 -1.51 7.29 -2.11
C PHE A 98 -1.23 7.74 -0.68
N ASN A 99 -0.05 7.39 -0.19
CA ASN A 99 0.53 7.98 1.01
C ASN A 99 1.59 9.01 0.56
N LEU A 100 1.29 10.28 0.78
CA LEU A 100 2.16 11.41 0.50
C LEU A 100 2.79 11.82 1.83
N SER A 101 4.07 11.51 2.03
CA SER A 101 4.77 11.77 3.30
C SER A 101 5.81 12.87 3.12
N PHE A 102 5.51 14.04 3.64
CA PHE A 102 6.43 15.16 3.63
C PHE A 102 7.53 15.00 4.70
N PRO A 103 8.62 15.80 4.60
CA PRO A 103 9.66 15.81 5.62
C PRO A 103 9.08 15.98 7.04
N GLY A 104 9.52 15.15 7.97
CA GLY A 104 9.07 15.14 9.35
C GLY A 104 7.80 14.33 9.64
N GLU A 105 7.11 13.80 8.62
CA GLU A 105 5.89 13.02 8.80
C GLU A 105 6.17 11.52 8.98
N GLU A 106 5.30 10.85 9.73
CA GLU A 106 5.30 9.40 9.96
C GLU A 106 3.89 8.83 9.85
N THR A 107 3.75 7.53 9.68
CA THR A 107 2.46 6.83 9.75
C THR A 107 2.40 5.98 11.01
N GLY A 108 1.39 6.21 11.82
CA GLY A 108 1.17 5.51 13.07
C GLY A 108 0.90 4.01 12.89
N LEU A 109 1.10 3.25 13.96
CA LEU A 109 0.90 1.80 13.99
C LEU A 109 -0.59 1.45 13.82
N HIS A 110 -0.94 0.67 12.80
CA HIS A 110 -2.30 0.25 12.48
C HIS A 110 -2.33 -1.12 11.78
N ASP A 111 -3.51 -1.63 11.49
CA ASP A 111 -3.75 -2.84 10.68
C ASP A 111 -4.98 -2.65 9.78
N HIS A 112 -5.20 -3.60 8.86
CA HIS A 112 -6.32 -3.64 7.91
C HIS A 112 -7.12 -4.95 8.00
N ALA A 113 -7.22 -5.53 9.17
CA ALA A 113 -7.64 -6.92 9.41
C ALA A 113 -9.07 -7.26 8.97
N ARG A 114 -9.94 -6.28 8.67
CA ARG A 114 -11.37 -6.58 8.63
C ARG A 114 -11.88 -7.20 7.34
N ASP A 115 -11.42 -6.80 6.17
CA ASP A 115 -12.10 -7.21 4.93
C ASP A 115 -11.13 -7.60 3.81
N SER A 116 -9.83 -7.52 4.08
CA SER A 116 -8.78 -7.73 3.10
C SER A 116 -8.14 -9.10 3.27
N LEU A 117 -7.82 -9.74 2.15
CA LEU A 117 -7.04 -10.96 2.10
C LEU A 117 -5.53 -10.68 2.19
N LEU A 118 -5.09 -9.61 1.54
CA LEU A 118 -3.71 -9.13 1.51
C LEU A 118 -3.69 -7.60 1.46
N SER A 119 -2.68 -7.00 2.07
CA SER A 119 -2.32 -5.60 1.90
C SER A 119 -1.01 -5.47 1.15
N ALA A 120 -0.84 -4.37 0.41
CA ALA A 120 0.38 -4.10 -0.32
C ALA A 120 0.73 -2.61 -0.31
N VAL A 121 2.03 -2.33 -0.38
CA VAL A 121 2.61 -0.99 -0.56
C VAL A 121 3.61 -1.04 -1.70
N ALA A 122 3.44 -0.20 -2.72
CA ALA A 122 4.40 -0.01 -3.82
C ALA A 122 5.02 1.39 -3.74
N TYR A 123 6.34 1.49 -3.82
CA TYR A 123 7.07 2.75 -3.71
C TYR A 123 7.24 3.39 -5.08
N LEU A 124 6.85 4.66 -5.18
CA LEU A 124 6.86 5.45 -6.43
C LEU A 124 7.96 6.52 -6.42
N ALA A 125 8.15 7.20 -5.28
CA ALA A 125 9.23 8.14 -5.07
C ALA A 125 9.71 8.00 -3.62
N CYS A 126 11.01 7.77 -3.45
CA CYS A 126 11.67 7.67 -2.15
C CYS A 126 13.16 7.94 -2.31
N VAL A 127 13.76 8.44 -1.25
CA VAL A 127 15.20 8.65 -1.12
C VAL A 127 15.68 8.01 0.19
N GLU A 128 16.97 8.00 0.44
CA GLU A 128 17.54 7.60 1.73
C GLU A 128 16.85 8.39 2.86
N ASP A 129 16.64 7.75 4.00
CA ASP A 129 15.99 8.30 5.19
C ASP A 129 14.54 8.82 4.98
N SER A 130 13.88 8.44 3.90
CA SER A 130 12.47 8.82 3.68
C SER A 130 11.46 8.02 4.53
N GLY A 131 11.93 7.20 5.46
CA GLY A 131 11.15 6.44 6.44
C GLY A 131 10.83 5.01 6.01
N ASN A 132 11.32 4.03 6.78
CA ASN A 132 11.09 2.61 6.54
C ASN A 132 9.65 2.19 6.88
N LEU A 133 9.09 1.29 6.11
CA LEU A 133 7.92 0.51 6.53
C LEU A 133 8.37 -0.44 7.64
N PHE A 134 7.68 -0.48 8.76
CA PHE A 134 7.98 -1.41 9.82
C PHE A 134 6.75 -2.23 10.21
N PHE A 135 7.02 -3.46 10.61
CA PHE A 135 6.03 -4.40 11.12
C PHE A 135 6.32 -4.69 12.58
N ARG A 136 5.27 -4.81 13.39
CA ARG A 136 5.37 -5.04 14.83
C ARG A 136 4.50 -6.19 15.29
N THR A 137 5.07 -7.09 16.08
CA THR A 137 4.36 -8.12 16.81
C THR A 137 4.88 -8.21 18.24
N GLN A 138 4.11 -8.85 19.12
CA GLN A 138 4.53 -9.00 20.50
C GLN A 138 5.70 -9.99 20.62
N GLY A 139 6.74 -9.60 21.32
CA GLY A 139 7.87 -10.47 21.64
C GLY A 139 8.97 -10.54 20.59
N GLU A 140 8.82 -9.81 19.46
CA GLU A 140 9.85 -9.71 18.43
C GLU A 140 10.29 -8.25 18.24
N SER A 141 11.53 -8.03 17.76
CA SER A 141 11.97 -6.72 17.30
C SER A 141 11.22 -6.33 16.03
N ASP A 142 10.98 -5.04 15.80
CA ASP A 142 10.34 -4.58 14.57
C ASP A 142 11.10 -5.09 13.34
N LEU A 143 10.38 -5.63 12.36
CA LEU A 143 10.93 -5.91 11.04
C LEU A 143 10.80 -4.64 10.19
N GLU A 144 11.91 -4.15 9.67
CA GLU A 144 11.93 -2.94 8.83
C GLU A 144 12.22 -3.27 7.38
N VAL A 145 11.52 -2.60 6.49
CA VAL A 145 11.71 -2.67 5.04
C VAL A 145 12.08 -1.29 4.52
N VAL A 146 13.27 -1.20 3.94
CA VAL A 146 13.77 0.05 3.33
C VAL A 146 13.00 0.32 2.03
N PRO A 147 12.47 1.53 1.83
CA PRO A 147 11.79 1.92 0.61
C PRO A 147 12.77 1.99 -0.58
N GLU A 148 12.36 1.46 -1.72
CA GLU A 148 13.08 1.55 -2.99
C GLU A 148 12.06 1.74 -4.13
N VAL A 149 12.33 2.63 -5.08
CA VAL A 149 11.44 2.88 -6.21
C VAL A 149 11.22 1.59 -7.01
N GLY A 150 9.95 1.28 -7.31
CA GLY A 150 9.55 0.04 -7.99
C GLY A 150 9.41 -1.19 -7.08
N LYS A 151 9.88 -1.11 -5.83
CA LYS A 151 9.65 -2.17 -4.83
C LYS A 151 8.20 -2.22 -4.42
N ILE A 152 7.68 -3.44 -4.24
CA ILE A 152 6.39 -3.71 -3.62
C ILE A 152 6.59 -4.61 -2.40
N VAL A 153 5.83 -4.35 -1.36
CA VAL A 153 5.74 -5.18 -0.14
C VAL A 153 4.32 -5.70 -0.02
N LEU A 154 4.19 -7.03 0.04
CA LEU A 154 2.90 -7.73 0.17
C LEU A 154 2.86 -8.44 1.51
N PHE A 155 1.77 -8.30 2.28
CA PHE A 155 1.67 -8.83 3.63
C PHE A 155 0.23 -9.13 4.08
N ASP A 156 0.10 -9.94 5.13
CA ASP A 156 -1.17 -10.21 5.79
C ASP A 156 -1.73 -8.94 6.45
N PRO A 157 -2.97 -8.54 6.15
CA PRO A 157 -3.55 -7.27 6.61
C PRO A 157 -3.68 -7.14 8.13
N SER A 158 -3.63 -8.23 8.88
CA SER A 158 -3.72 -8.22 10.34
C SER A 158 -2.38 -7.96 11.04
N ILE A 159 -1.26 -7.92 10.31
CA ILE A 159 0.03 -7.54 10.88
C ILE A 159 0.00 -6.02 11.13
N LYS A 160 0.25 -5.63 12.39
CA LYS A 160 0.41 -4.22 12.72
C LYS A 160 1.65 -3.66 12.04
N HIS A 161 1.47 -2.55 11.35
CA HIS A 161 2.52 -1.88 10.61
C HIS A 161 2.37 -0.36 10.67
N GLY A 162 3.44 0.31 10.37
CA GLY A 162 3.51 1.76 10.31
C GLY A 162 4.71 2.19 9.47
N VAL A 163 4.94 3.48 9.35
CA VAL A 163 6.08 3.99 8.60
C VAL A 163 6.85 4.96 9.48
N ARG A 164 8.18 4.76 9.55
CA ARG A 164 9.09 5.64 10.28
C ARG A 164 9.04 7.03 9.70
N ARG A 165 9.43 7.98 10.53
CA ARG A 165 9.50 9.39 10.17
C ARG A 165 10.34 9.58 8.90
N ASN A 166 9.85 10.43 8.02
CA ASN A 166 10.60 10.89 6.86
C ASN A 166 11.61 11.96 7.33
N GLU A 167 12.86 11.56 7.52
CA GLU A 167 13.95 12.44 7.94
C GLU A 167 14.64 13.11 6.74
N SER A 168 14.27 12.74 5.51
CA SER A 168 14.78 13.35 4.28
C SER A 168 14.17 14.73 4.04
N SER A 169 14.70 15.46 3.07
CA SER A 169 14.15 16.75 2.61
C SER A 169 13.13 16.62 1.45
N PHE A 170 12.76 15.38 1.07
CA PHE A 170 11.90 15.12 -0.08
C PHE A 170 10.59 14.44 0.34
N GLU A 171 9.52 14.67 -0.44
CA GLU A 171 8.27 13.94 -0.32
C GLU A 171 8.49 12.47 -0.71
N ARG A 172 8.11 11.53 0.17
CA ARG A 172 7.98 10.12 -0.20
C ARG A 172 6.57 9.87 -0.70
N VAL A 173 6.49 9.20 -1.86
CA VAL A 173 5.22 8.79 -2.46
C VAL A 173 5.14 7.28 -2.55
N SER A 174 4.11 6.69 -1.96
CA SER A 174 3.79 5.27 -2.11
C SER A 174 2.32 5.05 -2.44
N LEU A 175 2.03 3.97 -3.15
CA LEU A 175 0.69 3.47 -3.43
C LEU A 175 0.41 2.31 -2.48
N ALA A 176 -0.57 2.47 -1.61
CA ALA A 176 -1.08 1.40 -0.75
C ALA A 176 -2.41 0.89 -1.30
N PHE A 177 -2.68 -0.41 -1.15
CA PHE A 177 -3.92 -1.03 -1.59
C PHE A 177 -4.18 -2.36 -0.91
N ASN A 178 -5.46 -2.76 -0.94
CA ASN A 178 -5.90 -4.02 -0.43
C ASN A 178 -6.39 -4.94 -1.56
N LEU A 179 -6.16 -6.24 -1.38
CA LEU A 179 -6.68 -7.32 -2.21
C LEU A 179 -7.69 -8.13 -1.40
N PHE A 180 -8.75 -8.59 -2.05
CA PHE A 180 -9.89 -9.21 -1.39
C PHE A 180 -9.98 -10.71 -1.69
N PRO A 181 -10.65 -11.50 -0.82
CA PRO A 181 -10.91 -12.90 -1.12
C PRO A 181 -11.93 -13.04 -2.26
N PHE A 182 -11.97 -14.23 -2.86
CA PHE A 182 -13.04 -14.65 -3.77
C PHE A 182 -13.71 -15.93 -3.24
N PRO A 183 -15.03 -15.99 -3.15
CA PRO A 183 -16.00 -14.91 -3.42
C PRO A 183 -15.82 -13.72 -2.46
N LEU A 184 -16.27 -12.56 -2.88
CA LEU A 184 -16.28 -11.38 -1.99
C LEU A 184 -17.16 -11.67 -0.77
N PRO A 185 -16.77 -11.23 0.44
CA PRO A 185 -17.61 -11.37 1.61
C PRO A 185 -18.97 -10.71 1.36
N THR A 186 -20.05 -11.42 1.69
CA THR A 186 -21.44 -10.94 1.52
C THR A 186 -22.08 -10.57 2.86
N ASP A 187 -21.30 -10.45 3.91
CA ASP A 187 -21.79 -10.34 5.26
C ASP A 187 -22.46 -8.98 5.49
N GLY A 188 -23.80 -9.08 5.61
CA GLY A 188 -24.64 -8.07 6.24
C GLY A 188 -25.14 -6.95 5.35
N ILE A 189 -25.97 -7.29 4.37
CA ILE A 189 -27.04 -6.39 3.91
C ILE A 189 -28.25 -6.55 4.83
#